data_40c3f489a012df94486b3096d4a47e4f
#
_entry.id   40c3f489a012df94486b3096d4a47e4f
#
_cell.length_a   1.000
_cell.length_b   1.000
_cell.length_c   1.000
_cell.angle_alpha   90.00
_cell.angle_beta   90.00
_cell.angle_gamma   90.00
#
_symmetry.space_group_name_H-M   'P 1'
#
loop_
_entity.id
_entity.type
_entity.pdbx_description
1 polymer ?
#
loop_
_entity_poly.entity_id
_entity_poly.type
_entity_poly.pdbx_seq_one_letter_code
_entity_poly.pdbx_strand_id
1 'polypeptide(L)'
;NTKFVYAAKSERCHSEQFANFVQLREYKKSFLFETKSSKGKPIYHTNVVMSIADKFVVICSECFVNENEKKEVLDSLSKTHHIIEITLEQMEKNFCGNILQLKSNKNQPITVMSETAFEGFTEKQLSEISQYGKILAVKIPTIEKVGGGSSRCMMAEVFLPKI
;
A
#
# COMPACT_ATOMS: atom_id res chain seq x y z
N ASN A 1 11.11 6.42 2.98
CA ASN A 1 11.50 7.70 2.37
C ASN A 1 10.62 8.81 2.93
N THR A 2 11.13 9.55 3.92
CA THR A 2 10.40 10.62 4.61
C THR A 2 10.20 11.90 3.78
N LYS A 3 10.56 11.90 2.51
CA LYS A 3 10.51 13.08 1.65
C LYS A 3 9.26 13.19 0.78
N PHE A 4 8.58 12.09 0.51
CA PHE A 4 7.42 12.03 -0.36
C PHE A 4 6.24 11.40 0.37
N VAL A 5 5.04 11.86 0.08
CA VAL A 5 3.79 11.31 0.60
C VAL A 5 2.79 11.11 -0.52
N TYR A 6 2.07 9.99 -0.45
CA TYR A 6 1.07 9.56 -1.43
C TYR A 6 -0.25 9.32 -0.71
N ALA A 7 -1.35 9.83 -1.24
CA ALA A 7 -2.67 9.64 -0.66
C ALA A 7 -3.76 9.52 -1.74
N ALA A 8 -4.64 8.55 -1.56
CA ALA A 8 -5.87 8.45 -2.32
C ALA A 8 -6.93 9.36 -1.68
N LYS A 9 -7.52 10.25 -2.49
CA LYS A 9 -8.60 11.16 -2.08
C LYS A 9 -9.88 10.37 -1.81
N SER A 10 -10.50 10.63 -0.67
CA SER A 10 -11.74 9.96 -0.24
C SER A 10 -12.45 10.78 0.83
N GLU A 11 -13.59 10.28 1.32
CA GLU A 11 -14.28 10.84 2.50
C GLU A 11 -13.41 10.84 3.77
N ARG A 12 -12.32 10.04 3.80
CA ARG A 12 -11.37 9.94 4.92
C ARG A 12 -10.03 10.63 4.65
N CYS A 13 -9.88 11.25 3.47
CA CYS A 13 -8.68 11.98 3.07
C CYS A 13 -9.09 13.22 2.25
N HIS A 14 -9.47 14.28 2.94
CA HIS A 14 -9.83 15.56 2.34
C HIS A 14 -8.59 16.33 1.88
N SER A 15 -8.68 16.99 0.72
CA SER A 15 -7.58 17.71 0.09
C SER A 15 -6.96 18.79 1.01
N GLU A 16 -7.79 19.56 1.73
CA GLU A 16 -7.34 20.57 2.66
C GLU A 16 -6.55 19.97 3.82
N GLN A 17 -7.05 18.92 4.45
CA GLN A 17 -6.37 18.25 5.56
C GLN A 17 -5.08 17.56 5.11
N PHE A 18 -5.08 17.02 3.90
CA PHE A 18 -3.85 16.50 3.31
C PHE A 18 -2.80 17.58 3.09
N ALA A 19 -3.20 18.77 2.57
CA ALA A 19 -2.29 19.88 2.37
C ALA A 19 -1.70 20.36 3.71
N ASN A 20 -2.53 20.51 4.76
CA ASN A 20 -2.09 20.86 6.12
C ASN A 20 -1.09 19.83 6.68
N PHE A 21 -1.36 18.53 6.48
CA PHE A 21 -0.45 17.47 6.90
C PHE A 21 0.89 17.51 6.15
N VAL A 22 0.86 17.76 4.84
CA VAL A 22 2.07 17.90 4.02
C VAL A 22 2.96 19.04 4.53
N GLN A 23 2.35 20.20 4.82
CA GLN A 23 3.05 21.36 5.35
C GLN A 23 3.64 21.09 6.74
N LEU A 24 2.82 20.54 7.66
CA LEU A 24 3.23 20.22 9.04
C LEU A 24 4.41 19.24 9.09
N ARG A 25 4.46 18.29 8.16
CA ARG A 25 5.48 17.23 8.09
C ARG A 25 6.64 17.57 7.15
N GLU A 26 6.63 18.75 6.55
CA GLU A 26 7.69 19.25 5.66
C GLU A 26 8.03 18.28 4.51
N TYR A 27 7.01 17.62 3.93
CA TYR A 27 7.24 16.76 2.78
C TYR A 27 7.69 17.56 1.57
N LYS A 28 8.72 17.07 0.88
CA LYS A 28 9.27 17.74 -0.32
C LYS A 28 8.35 17.63 -1.53
N LYS A 29 7.60 16.54 -1.63
CA LYS A 29 6.63 16.32 -2.69
C LYS A 29 5.46 15.48 -2.15
N SER A 30 4.28 15.84 -2.58
CA SER A 30 3.03 15.17 -2.23
C SER A 30 2.25 14.80 -3.48
N PHE A 31 1.57 13.67 -3.42
CA PHE A 31 0.72 13.16 -4.48
C PHE A 31 -0.64 12.84 -3.87
N LEU A 32 -1.63 13.65 -4.21
CA LEU A 32 -3.03 13.38 -3.91
C LEU A 32 -3.69 12.97 -5.22
N PHE A 33 -4.28 11.78 -5.29
CA PHE A 33 -4.83 11.22 -6.51
C PHE A 33 -6.21 10.62 -6.29
N GLU A 34 -7.03 10.62 -7.32
CA GLU A 34 -8.38 10.05 -7.29
C GLU A 34 -8.37 8.59 -7.73
N THR A 35 -9.12 7.78 -6.98
CA THR A 35 -9.24 6.34 -7.25
C THR A 35 -10.70 5.91 -7.26
N LYS A 36 -11.00 4.84 -8.00
CA LYS A 36 -12.32 4.22 -8.03
C LYS A 36 -12.22 2.69 -7.97
N SER A 37 -13.15 2.11 -7.27
CA SER A 37 -13.39 0.67 -7.24
C SER A 37 -14.08 0.20 -8.52
N SER A 38 -14.21 -1.13 -8.70
CA SER A 38 -15.02 -1.72 -9.78
C SER A 38 -16.50 -1.25 -9.79
N LYS A 39 -16.99 -0.79 -8.64
CA LYS A 39 -18.34 -0.23 -8.47
C LYS A 39 -18.39 1.29 -8.67
N GLY A 40 -17.31 1.92 -9.14
CA GLY A 40 -17.22 3.36 -9.38
C GLY A 40 -17.13 4.23 -8.12
N LYS A 41 -17.01 3.64 -6.92
CA LYS A 41 -16.88 4.40 -5.66
C LYS A 41 -15.42 4.70 -5.34
N PRO A 42 -15.09 5.87 -4.75
CA PRO A 42 -13.75 6.16 -4.27
C PRO A 42 -13.25 5.09 -3.29
N ILE A 43 -11.97 4.74 -3.39
CA ILE A 43 -11.35 3.81 -2.45
C ILE A 43 -10.98 4.60 -1.20
N TYR A 44 -11.46 4.14 -0.05
CA TYR A 44 -11.48 4.91 1.20
C TYR A 44 -10.12 5.12 1.87
N HIS A 45 -9.14 4.23 1.65
CA HIS A 45 -7.79 4.33 2.22
C HIS A 45 -6.70 3.99 1.20
N THR A 46 -5.61 4.74 1.21
CA THR A 46 -4.44 4.53 0.35
C THR A 46 -3.80 3.15 0.54
N ASN A 47 -3.82 2.61 1.77
CA ASN A 47 -3.26 1.29 2.07
C ASN A 47 -4.06 0.10 1.53
N VAL A 48 -5.19 0.35 0.89
CA VAL A 48 -5.91 -0.63 0.07
C VAL A 48 -5.34 -0.64 -1.35
N VAL A 49 -5.01 0.56 -1.87
CA VAL A 49 -4.51 0.77 -3.23
C VAL A 49 -3.05 0.34 -3.38
N MET A 50 -2.22 0.63 -2.36
CA MET A 50 -0.78 0.44 -2.45
C MET A 50 -0.11 0.20 -1.10
N SER A 51 1.01 -0.52 -1.15
CA SER A 51 1.94 -0.70 -0.03
C SER A 51 3.35 -0.39 -0.49
N ILE A 52 4.02 0.53 0.20
CA ILE A 52 5.41 0.93 -0.08
C ILE A 52 6.32 0.24 0.93
N ALA A 53 7.22 -0.60 0.43
CA ALA A 53 8.28 -1.26 1.19
C ALA A 53 9.61 -0.49 1.06
N ASP A 54 10.72 -1.05 1.53
CA ASP A 54 12.04 -0.41 1.45
C ASP A 54 12.55 -0.30 0.00
N LYS A 55 12.32 -1.31 -0.84
CA LYS A 55 12.85 -1.40 -2.20
C LYS A 55 11.82 -1.70 -3.28
N PHE A 56 10.61 -2.03 -2.91
CA PHE A 56 9.53 -2.30 -3.85
C PHE A 56 8.23 -1.62 -3.41
N VAL A 57 7.31 -1.52 -4.33
CA VAL A 57 5.93 -1.09 -4.06
C VAL A 57 4.97 -2.04 -4.75
N VAL A 58 3.93 -2.45 -4.03
CA VAL A 58 2.76 -3.10 -4.63
C VAL A 58 1.71 -2.04 -4.84
N ILE A 59 1.15 -1.92 -6.05
CA ILE A 59 0.19 -0.87 -6.40
C ILE A 59 -0.84 -1.36 -7.42
N CYS A 60 -2.11 -1.00 -7.20
CA CYS A 60 -3.16 -1.15 -8.20
C CYS A 60 -3.25 0.11 -9.06
N SER A 61 -2.61 0.10 -10.23
CA SER A 61 -2.66 1.24 -11.15
C SER A 61 -3.97 1.35 -11.93
N GLU A 62 -4.74 0.26 -12.02
CA GLU A 62 -6.05 0.22 -12.68
C GLU A 62 -7.12 1.07 -11.98
N CYS A 63 -6.97 1.31 -10.66
CA CYS A 63 -7.96 2.05 -9.88
C CYS A 63 -7.87 3.58 -10.04
N PHE A 64 -6.83 4.11 -10.67
CA PHE A 64 -6.69 5.56 -10.87
C PHE A 64 -7.74 6.10 -11.82
N VAL A 65 -8.30 7.27 -11.50
CA VAL A 65 -9.30 7.96 -12.34
C VAL A 65 -8.63 8.81 -13.42
N ASN A 66 -7.50 9.42 -13.08
CA ASN A 66 -6.76 10.35 -13.94
C ASN A 66 -5.42 9.74 -14.37
N GLU A 67 -5.21 9.59 -15.68
CA GLU A 67 -3.99 9.01 -16.24
C GLU A 67 -2.74 9.87 -15.98
N ASN A 68 -2.87 11.19 -15.86
CA ASN A 68 -1.73 12.05 -15.51
C ASN A 68 -1.31 11.84 -14.06
N GLU A 69 -2.26 11.78 -13.12
CA GLU A 69 -1.97 11.46 -11.71
C GLU A 69 -1.33 10.08 -11.57
N LYS A 70 -1.87 9.08 -12.26
CA LYS A 70 -1.30 7.73 -12.32
C LYS A 70 0.15 7.76 -12.78
N LYS A 71 0.41 8.42 -13.93
CA LYS A 71 1.76 8.55 -14.48
C LYS A 71 2.71 9.24 -13.51
N GLU A 72 2.31 10.35 -12.90
CA GLU A 72 3.14 11.08 -11.95
C GLU A 72 3.49 10.23 -10.72
N VAL A 73 2.54 9.46 -10.19
CA VAL A 73 2.75 8.55 -9.05
C VAL A 73 3.71 7.44 -9.44
N LEU A 74 3.47 6.75 -10.56
CA LEU A 74 4.33 5.65 -11.02
C LEU A 74 5.74 6.13 -11.35
N ASP A 75 5.89 7.26 -12.06
CA ASP A 75 7.19 7.87 -12.36
C ASP A 75 7.96 8.29 -11.10
N SER A 76 7.24 8.71 -10.06
CA SER A 76 7.86 9.05 -8.78
C SER A 76 8.35 7.82 -8.03
N LEU A 77 7.55 6.76 -7.99
CA LEU A 77 7.85 5.51 -7.30
C LEU A 77 8.98 4.73 -7.98
N SER A 78 8.96 4.65 -9.31
CA SER A 78 9.95 3.90 -10.11
C SER A 78 11.39 4.40 -9.96
N LYS A 79 11.59 5.65 -9.53
CA LYS A 79 12.92 6.21 -9.27
C LYS A 79 13.67 5.54 -8.13
N THR A 80 12.96 4.91 -7.22
CA THR A 80 13.53 4.37 -5.97
C THR A 80 13.06 2.98 -5.61
N HIS A 81 11.98 2.49 -6.23
CA HIS A 81 11.36 1.22 -5.92
C HIS A 81 11.10 0.40 -7.20
N HIS A 82 11.20 -0.91 -7.07
CA HIS A 82 10.65 -1.83 -8.05
C HIS A 82 9.12 -1.83 -7.94
N ILE A 83 8.41 -1.63 -9.05
CA ILE A 83 6.95 -1.59 -9.07
C ILE A 83 6.41 -2.98 -9.38
N ILE A 84 5.55 -3.47 -8.49
CA ILE A 84 4.78 -4.71 -8.65
C ILE A 84 3.32 -4.30 -8.79
N GLU A 85 2.83 -4.32 -10.02
CA GLU A 85 1.43 -3.97 -10.28
C GLU A 85 0.51 -5.15 -9.95
N ILE A 86 -0.63 -4.83 -9.34
CA ILE A 86 -1.73 -5.76 -9.07
C ILE A 86 -2.99 -5.28 -9.79
N THR A 87 -3.85 -6.23 -10.14
CA THR A 87 -5.12 -5.94 -10.79
C THR A 87 -6.14 -5.37 -9.80
N LEU A 88 -7.19 -4.76 -10.32
CA LEU A 88 -8.34 -4.30 -9.52
C LEU A 88 -8.98 -5.46 -8.75
N GLU A 89 -9.06 -6.64 -9.35
CA GLU A 89 -9.57 -7.84 -8.70
C GLU A 89 -8.68 -8.30 -7.53
N GLN A 90 -7.37 -8.35 -7.71
CA GLN A 90 -6.40 -8.67 -6.66
C GLN A 90 -6.48 -7.68 -5.49
N MET A 91 -6.69 -6.40 -5.78
CA MET A 91 -6.85 -5.37 -4.76
C MET A 91 -8.16 -5.56 -3.98
N GLU A 92 -9.29 -5.71 -4.68
CA GLU A 92 -10.63 -5.69 -4.06
C GLU A 92 -11.01 -7.00 -3.38
N LYS A 93 -10.66 -8.14 -3.99
CA LYS A 93 -11.08 -9.46 -3.49
C LYS A 93 -10.01 -10.14 -2.64
N ASN A 94 -8.74 -9.90 -2.95
CA ASN A 94 -7.63 -10.62 -2.34
C ASN A 94 -6.76 -9.76 -1.41
N PHE A 95 -7.06 -8.46 -1.23
CA PHE A 95 -6.29 -7.58 -0.35
C PHE A 95 -4.79 -7.47 -0.68
N CYS A 96 -4.38 -7.73 -1.93
CA CYS A 96 -2.97 -7.75 -2.33
C CYS A 96 -2.25 -6.39 -2.12
N GLY A 97 -2.98 -5.26 -2.13
CA GLY A 97 -2.45 -3.94 -1.77
C GLY A 97 -2.28 -3.71 -0.26
N ASN A 98 -2.94 -4.54 0.59
CA ASN A 98 -3.00 -4.36 2.04
C ASN A 98 -1.97 -5.22 2.78
N ILE A 99 -0.71 -5.05 2.42
CA ILE A 99 0.45 -5.76 2.98
C ILE A 99 1.40 -4.78 3.66
N LEU A 100 2.34 -5.26 4.47
CA LEU A 100 3.33 -4.44 5.15
C LEU A 100 4.68 -5.14 5.24
N GLN A 101 5.75 -4.46 4.83
CA GLN A 101 7.10 -4.93 5.10
C GLN A 101 7.59 -4.41 6.45
N LEU A 102 8.02 -5.32 7.30
CA LEU A 102 8.56 -5.09 8.63
C LEU A 102 10.00 -5.60 8.72
N LYS A 103 10.67 -5.29 9.81
CA LYS A 103 11.98 -5.88 10.15
C LYS A 103 11.84 -6.80 11.35
N SER A 104 12.45 -7.98 11.26
CA SER A 104 12.56 -8.89 12.40
C SER A 104 13.48 -8.31 13.48
N ASN A 105 13.54 -8.97 14.64
CA ASN A 105 14.49 -8.66 15.70
C ASN A 105 15.97 -8.82 15.27
N LYS A 106 16.22 -9.57 14.19
CA LYS A 106 17.54 -9.72 13.53
C LYS A 106 17.73 -8.73 12.37
N ASN A 107 16.88 -7.71 12.27
CA ASN A 107 16.89 -6.67 11.23
C ASN A 107 16.68 -7.21 9.80
N GLN A 108 16.09 -8.40 9.65
CA GLN A 108 15.79 -9.00 8.36
C GLN A 108 14.40 -8.56 7.88
N PRO A 109 14.23 -8.20 6.60
CA PRO A 109 12.95 -7.78 6.07
C PRO A 109 11.96 -8.96 6.00
N ILE A 110 10.73 -8.70 6.42
CA ILE A 110 9.60 -9.63 6.37
C ILE A 110 8.40 -8.90 5.81
N THR A 111 7.84 -9.39 4.71
CA THR A 111 6.58 -8.89 4.16
C THR A 111 5.44 -9.70 4.74
N VAL A 112 4.59 -9.05 5.54
CA VAL A 112 3.40 -9.66 6.16
C VAL A 112 2.20 -9.42 5.27
N MET A 113 1.46 -10.48 5.00
CA MET A 113 0.21 -10.46 4.24
C MET A 113 -0.75 -11.53 4.78
N SER A 114 -2.03 -11.45 4.42
CA SER A 114 -2.97 -12.54 4.73
C SER A 114 -2.76 -13.74 3.80
N GLU A 115 -3.28 -14.91 4.19
CA GLU A 115 -3.35 -16.07 3.28
C GLU A 115 -4.16 -15.72 2.02
N THR A 116 -5.26 -14.96 2.17
CA THR A 116 -6.08 -14.47 1.05
C THR A 116 -5.24 -13.63 0.06
N ALA A 117 -4.38 -12.76 0.56
CA ALA A 117 -3.49 -11.97 -0.29
C ALA A 117 -2.41 -12.86 -0.93
N PHE A 118 -1.82 -13.77 -0.17
CA PHE A 118 -0.81 -14.71 -0.67
C PHE A 118 -1.34 -15.56 -1.82
N GLU A 119 -2.54 -16.10 -1.69
CA GLU A 119 -3.23 -16.88 -2.72
C GLU A 119 -3.68 -16.02 -3.92
N GLY A 120 -3.93 -14.73 -3.69
CA GLY A 120 -4.34 -13.78 -4.73
C GLY A 120 -3.20 -13.28 -5.61
N PHE A 121 -1.96 -13.32 -5.13
CA PHE A 121 -0.78 -12.97 -5.95
C PHE A 121 -0.46 -14.08 -6.95
N THR A 122 0.04 -13.70 -8.12
CA THR A 122 0.61 -14.65 -9.07
C THR A 122 1.97 -15.13 -8.57
N GLU A 123 2.42 -16.32 -9.04
CA GLU A 123 3.75 -16.86 -8.73
C GLU A 123 4.87 -15.86 -9.08
N LYS A 124 4.73 -15.14 -10.20
CA LYS A 124 5.67 -14.10 -10.60
C LYS A 124 5.75 -12.97 -9.56
N GLN A 125 4.60 -12.42 -9.13
CA GLN A 125 4.55 -11.35 -8.13
C GLN A 125 5.12 -11.81 -6.78
N LEU A 126 4.82 -13.03 -6.33
CA LEU A 126 5.39 -13.61 -5.10
C LEU A 126 6.91 -13.79 -5.22
N SER A 127 7.39 -14.25 -6.37
CA SER A 127 8.83 -14.37 -6.66
C SER A 127 9.51 -13.00 -6.60
N GLU A 128 8.92 -11.96 -7.16
CA GLU A 128 9.44 -10.59 -7.09
C GLU A 128 9.47 -10.05 -5.66
N ILE A 129 8.40 -10.23 -4.87
CA ILE A 129 8.33 -9.81 -3.46
C ILE A 129 9.39 -10.55 -2.63
N SER A 130 9.59 -11.85 -2.87
CA SER A 130 10.50 -12.69 -2.10
C SER A 130 11.98 -12.30 -2.26
N GLN A 131 12.34 -11.62 -3.34
CA GLN A 131 13.70 -11.08 -3.55
C GLN A 131 14.06 -10.02 -2.50
N TYR A 132 13.06 -9.38 -1.87
CA TYR A 132 13.24 -8.30 -0.90
C TYR A 132 13.03 -8.74 0.55
N GLY A 133 12.89 -10.02 0.81
CA GLY A 133 12.76 -10.57 2.15
C GLY A 133 11.79 -11.74 2.25
N LYS A 134 11.66 -12.28 3.45
CA LYS A 134 10.75 -13.41 3.72
C LYS A 134 9.30 -12.95 3.61
N ILE A 135 8.44 -13.78 3.02
CA ILE A 135 6.98 -13.60 3.08
C ILE A 135 6.43 -14.36 4.29
N LEU A 136 5.56 -13.71 5.05
CA LEU A 136 4.79 -14.29 6.14
C LEU A 136 3.30 -14.14 5.83
N ALA A 137 2.66 -15.23 5.45
CA ALA A 137 1.21 -15.30 5.27
C ALA A 137 0.53 -15.66 6.59
N VAL A 138 -0.53 -14.94 6.96
CA VAL A 138 -1.29 -15.13 8.19
C VAL A 138 -2.76 -15.38 7.90
N LYS A 139 -3.36 -16.33 8.64
CA LYS A 139 -4.76 -16.71 8.46
C LYS A 139 -5.68 -15.81 9.28
N ILE A 140 -6.39 -14.90 8.60
CA ILE A 140 -7.26 -13.90 9.24
C ILE A 140 -8.63 -13.73 8.56
N PRO A 141 -9.29 -14.81 8.08
CA PRO A 141 -10.50 -14.69 7.24
C PRO A 141 -11.66 -14.01 7.96
N THR A 142 -11.81 -14.19 9.28
CA THR A 142 -12.87 -13.54 10.06
C THR A 142 -12.67 -12.02 10.10
N ILE A 143 -11.43 -11.56 10.26
CA ILE A 143 -11.12 -10.13 10.30
C ILE A 143 -11.38 -9.50 8.94
N GLU A 144 -10.93 -10.12 7.87
CA GLU A 144 -11.17 -9.64 6.50
C GLU A 144 -12.66 -9.55 6.18
N LYS A 145 -13.44 -10.57 6.57
CA LYS A 145 -14.89 -10.61 6.31
C LYS A 145 -15.67 -9.57 7.12
N VAL A 146 -15.32 -9.36 8.38
CA VAL A 146 -16.08 -8.49 9.31
C VAL A 146 -15.51 -7.08 9.33
N GLY A 147 -14.18 -6.94 9.35
CA GLY A 147 -13.49 -5.66 9.46
C GLY A 147 -13.31 -4.92 8.14
N GLY A 148 -13.41 -5.61 7.01
CA GLY A 148 -13.26 -5.01 5.67
C GLY A 148 -11.83 -4.52 5.35
N GLY A 149 -10.85 -4.90 6.18
CA GLY A 149 -9.42 -4.66 5.98
C GLY A 149 -8.61 -5.93 6.24
N SER A 150 -7.33 -5.95 5.89
CA SER A 150 -6.46 -7.11 6.02
C SER A 150 -5.24 -6.83 6.93
N SER A 151 -4.16 -7.56 6.74
CA SER A 151 -3.00 -7.57 7.65
C SER A 151 -2.38 -6.20 7.89
N ARG A 152 -2.26 -5.34 6.86
CA ARG A 152 -1.74 -3.97 7.02
C ARG A 152 -2.60 -3.12 7.95
N CYS A 153 -3.93 -3.27 7.88
CA CYS A 153 -4.88 -2.51 8.69
C CYS A 153 -4.83 -2.90 10.18
N MET A 154 -4.24 -4.04 10.53
CA MET A 154 -4.09 -4.53 11.89
C MET A 154 -2.77 -4.12 12.55
N MET A 155 -1.85 -3.53 11.80
CA MET A 155 -0.50 -3.24 12.25
C MET A 155 -0.24 -1.74 12.25
N ALA A 156 0.39 -1.25 13.31
CA ALA A 156 0.90 0.10 13.41
C ALA A 156 2.38 0.05 13.81
N GLU A 157 3.21 0.78 13.06
CA GLU A 157 4.62 0.92 13.35
C GLU A 157 4.83 1.96 14.45
N VAL A 158 5.69 1.66 15.41
CA VAL A 158 6.04 2.57 16.50
C VAL A 158 7.52 2.92 16.38
N PHE A 159 7.81 4.17 16.10
CA PHE A 159 9.17 4.70 15.91
C PHE A 159 9.67 5.52 17.11
N LEU A 160 9.07 5.34 18.28
CA LEU A 160 9.51 5.99 19.50
C LEU A 160 10.86 5.43 19.96
N PRO A 161 11.72 6.25 20.60
CA PRO A 161 12.94 5.77 21.22
C PRO A 161 12.64 4.64 22.21
N LYS A 162 13.48 3.62 22.23
CA LYS A 162 13.41 2.61 23.28
C LYS A 162 13.84 3.27 24.60
N ILE A 163 13.02 3.13 25.61
CA ILE A 163 13.31 3.53 26.98
C ILE A 163 14.26 2.51 27.60
#